data_cf23c179a81af3c5c340d3af470875dc
#
_entry.id   cf23c179a81af3c5c340d3af470875dc
#
_cell.length_a   1.000
_cell.length_b   1.000
_cell.length_c   1.000
_cell.angle_alpha   90.00
_cell.angle_beta   90.00
_cell.angle_gamma   90.00
#
_symmetry.space_group_name_H-M   'P 1'
#
loop_
_entity.id
_entity.type
_entity.pdbx_description
1 polymer ?
#
loop_
_entity_poly.entity_id
_entity_poly.type
_entity_poly.pdbx_seq_one_letter_code
_entity_poly.pdbx_strand_id
1 'polypeptide(L)'
;YEFRDDITSLFAETDLGISNDLSLKIGARAENSSSINHWNFSPRFAMAYRISKEWTSSLAYGTFFQNPESRFFTENYQPNYQRADHYIFQVQRAADGRSLRLETYYKKYQDLIKTTTDFYRPIALNNNGSGYAKGVELFWRDKKSLKNIDYWVSYSYLDSKRDYLNYTESLFPNFAAKHTLSVVAKKFVTNWKTGFNISYNYNSGRPYYNFVTENGNTILKNQGFVKDYQAVNFSLNYLPNLGKKDVRAFTVLVLSINNVLGTKNEFGYNFSSNGLKSRAIVPPTNTFVFIGAFISFGTDRTQEAINNNL
;
A
#
# COMPACT_ATOMS: atom_id res chain seq x y z
N TYR A 1 16.09 10.48 -26.51
CA TYR A 1 16.63 9.12 -26.25
C TYR A 1 15.46 8.15 -26.16
N GLU A 2 15.42 7.16 -27.03
CA GLU A 2 14.47 6.06 -26.96
C GLU A 2 15.14 4.95 -26.12
N PHE A 3 14.54 4.60 -24.96
CA PHE A 3 15.02 3.51 -24.11
C PHE A 3 14.19 2.25 -24.41
N ARG A 4 14.87 1.19 -24.74
CA ARG A 4 14.25 -0.14 -24.97
C ARG A 4 14.89 -1.16 -24.02
N ASP A 5 14.05 -1.95 -23.35
CA ASP A 5 14.45 -3.07 -22.52
C ASP A 5 13.59 -4.30 -22.85
N ASP A 6 14.22 -5.34 -23.35
CA ASP A 6 13.56 -6.61 -23.64
C ASP A 6 13.78 -7.56 -22.45
N ILE A 7 12.70 -8.01 -21.82
CA ILE A 7 12.76 -8.89 -20.64
C ILE A 7 12.40 -10.31 -21.04
N THR A 8 13.33 -11.24 -20.79
CA THR A 8 13.09 -12.68 -20.94
C THR A 8 12.99 -13.32 -19.57
N SER A 9 11.92 -14.08 -19.30
CA SER A 9 11.74 -14.74 -18.02
C SER A 9 11.26 -16.17 -18.12
N LEU A 10 11.75 -17.04 -17.22
CA LEU A 10 11.32 -18.41 -17.03
C LEU A 10 10.90 -18.57 -15.56
N PHE A 11 9.82 -19.29 -15.31
CA PHE A 11 9.41 -19.60 -13.94
C PHE A 11 8.85 -21.01 -13.84
N ALA A 12 9.03 -21.61 -12.66
CA ALA A 12 8.40 -22.86 -12.28
C ALA A 12 7.94 -22.75 -10.82
N GLU A 13 6.74 -23.25 -10.54
CA GLU A 13 6.17 -23.27 -9.20
C GLU A 13 5.36 -24.55 -9.01
N THR A 14 5.41 -25.13 -7.80
CA THR A 14 4.60 -26.30 -7.43
C THR A 14 3.99 -26.12 -6.04
N ASP A 15 2.76 -26.61 -5.91
CA ASP A 15 2.04 -26.73 -4.64
C ASP A 15 2.05 -28.21 -4.21
N LEU A 16 2.57 -28.47 -3.00
CA LEU A 16 2.71 -29.81 -2.43
C LEU A 16 1.81 -29.91 -1.20
N GLY A 17 0.78 -30.76 -1.25
CA GLY A 17 0.01 -31.17 -0.07
C GLY A 17 0.77 -32.27 0.68
N ILE A 18 1.43 -31.90 1.77
CA ILE A 18 2.19 -32.86 2.60
C ILE A 18 1.24 -33.68 3.49
N SER A 19 0.20 -33.02 4.00
CA SER A 19 -0.89 -33.64 4.76
C SER A 19 -2.19 -32.86 4.57
N ASN A 20 -3.27 -33.30 5.20
CA ASN A 20 -4.54 -32.56 5.21
C ASN A 20 -4.43 -31.16 5.83
N ASP A 21 -3.41 -30.94 6.66
CA ASP A 21 -3.22 -29.70 7.42
C ASP A 21 -1.95 -28.92 7.04
N LEU A 22 -1.05 -29.51 6.24
CA LEU A 22 0.21 -28.91 5.84
C LEU A 22 0.34 -28.85 4.33
N SER A 23 0.53 -27.66 3.79
CA SER A 23 0.87 -27.40 2.38
C SER A 23 2.15 -26.61 2.25
N LEU A 24 2.93 -26.92 1.22
CA LEU A 24 4.14 -26.21 0.84
C LEU A 24 3.99 -25.70 -0.59
N LYS A 25 4.50 -24.51 -0.83
CA LYS A 25 4.66 -23.91 -2.15
C LYS A 25 6.13 -23.62 -2.38
N ILE A 26 6.69 -24.13 -3.44
CA ILE A 26 8.09 -23.93 -3.82
C ILE A 26 8.12 -23.45 -5.25
N GLY A 27 8.85 -22.38 -5.49
CA GLY A 27 8.95 -21.82 -6.83
C GLY A 27 10.29 -21.10 -7.05
N ALA A 28 10.60 -20.90 -8.29
CA ALA A 28 11.73 -20.08 -8.72
C ALA A 28 11.41 -19.37 -10.04
N ARG A 29 11.97 -18.17 -10.19
CA ARG A 29 11.94 -17.40 -11.42
C ARG A 29 13.37 -17.00 -11.79
N ALA A 30 13.72 -17.15 -13.03
CA ALA A 30 14.93 -16.58 -13.62
C ALA A 30 14.51 -15.53 -14.65
N GLU A 31 15.18 -14.39 -14.63
CA GLU A 31 14.86 -13.27 -15.51
C GLU A 31 16.14 -12.58 -16.00
N ASN A 32 16.13 -12.20 -17.27
CA ASN A 32 17.18 -11.41 -17.91
C ASN A 32 16.56 -10.16 -18.52
N SER A 33 17.14 -9.02 -18.25
CA SER A 33 16.85 -7.73 -18.88
C SER A 33 17.98 -7.43 -19.88
N SER A 34 17.63 -7.07 -21.11
CA SER A 34 18.63 -6.73 -22.14
C SER A 34 19.45 -5.49 -21.76
N SER A 35 18.86 -4.57 -21.00
CA SER A 35 19.53 -3.36 -20.50
C SER A 35 20.57 -3.63 -19.43
N ILE A 36 20.39 -4.69 -18.62
CA ILE A 36 21.30 -5.09 -17.54
C ILE A 36 22.25 -6.19 -18.01
N ASN A 37 21.78 -7.01 -18.95
CA ASN A 37 22.54 -8.08 -19.62
C ASN A 37 23.08 -9.17 -18.69
N HIS A 38 22.33 -9.50 -17.61
CA HIS A 38 22.60 -10.72 -16.85
C HIS A 38 21.32 -11.29 -16.22
N TRP A 39 21.36 -12.59 -15.89
CA TRP A 39 20.24 -13.29 -15.28
C TRP A 39 20.20 -13.05 -13.77
N ASN A 40 19.02 -12.76 -13.25
CA ASN A 40 18.73 -12.86 -11.82
C ASN A 40 17.97 -14.17 -11.52
N PHE A 41 18.02 -14.60 -10.25
CA PHE A 41 17.34 -15.80 -9.81
C PHE A 41 16.55 -15.51 -8.52
N SER A 42 15.25 -15.73 -8.56
CA SER A 42 14.27 -15.39 -7.55
C SER A 42 13.61 -16.64 -6.94
N PRO A 43 14.22 -17.29 -5.92
CA PRO A 43 13.59 -18.40 -5.22
C PRO A 43 12.43 -17.91 -4.36
N ARG A 44 11.40 -18.76 -4.23
CA ARG A 44 10.22 -18.51 -3.39
C ARG A 44 9.84 -19.78 -2.64
N PHE A 45 9.48 -19.61 -1.39
CA PHE A 45 9.02 -20.69 -0.53
C PHE A 45 7.86 -20.16 0.32
N ALA A 46 6.80 -20.95 0.45
CA ALA A 46 5.76 -20.69 1.42
C ALA A 46 5.27 -22.01 2.04
N MET A 47 4.91 -21.95 3.30
CA MET A 47 4.35 -23.05 4.07
C MET A 47 3.08 -22.55 4.75
N ALA A 48 1.99 -23.32 4.65
CA ALA A 48 0.76 -23.05 5.37
C ALA A 48 0.38 -24.28 6.20
N TYR A 49 0.10 -24.03 7.49
CA TYR A 49 -0.30 -25.05 8.45
C TYR A 49 -1.67 -24.71 9.04
N ARG A 50 -2.62 -25.62 8.90
CA ARG A 50 -3.94 -25.54 9.52
C ARG A 50 -3.84 -26.01 10.98
N ILE A 51 -3.86 -25.06 11.91
CA ILE A 51 -3.81 -25.34 13.36
C ILE A 51 -5.12 -25.94 13.82
N SER A 52 -6.24 -25.48 13.26
CA SER A 52 -7.59 -25.98 13.51
C SER A 52 -8.52 -25.66 12.33
N LYS A 53 -9.80 -26.00 12.43
CA LYS A 53 -10.80 -25.66 11.40
C LYS A 53 -10.92 -24.16 11.14
N GLU A 54 -10.57 -23.33 12.12
CA GLU A 54 -10.71 -21.87 12.07
C GLU A 54 -9.37 -21.14 11.95
N TRP A 55 -8.27 -21.76 12.38
CA TRP A 55 -6.97 -21.13 12.49
C TRP A 55 -5.97 -21.69 11.48
N THR A 56 -5.27 -20.81 10.81
CA THR A 56 -4.17 -21.14 9.91
C THR A 56 -2.98 -20.26 10.22
N SER A 57 -1.78 -20.84 10.21
CA SER A 57 -0.52 -20.07 10.21
C SER A 57 0.22 -20.28 8.91
N SER A 58 1.01 -19.30 8.50
CA SER A 58 1.85 -19.41 7.32
C SER A 58 3.18 -18.70 7.50
N LEU A 59 4.19 -19.23 6.82
CA LEU A 59 5.53 -18.65 6.66
C LEU A 59 5.77 -18.48 5.17
N ALA A 60 6.37 -17.36 4.77
CA ALA A 60 6.79 -17.16 3.40
C ALA A 60 8.17 -16.51 3.34
N TYR A 61 8.96 -16.94 2.39
CA TYR A 61 10.24 -16.37 1.99
C TYR A 61 10.28 -16.16 0.49
N GLY A 62 10.88 -15.08 0.03
CA GLY A 62 11.14 -14.87 -1.40
C GLY A 62 12.18 -13.81 -1.65
N THR A 63 12.98 -14.02 -2.67
CA THR A 63 13.87 -13.02 -3.26
C THR A 63 13.20 -12.40 -4.46
N PHE A 64 13.28 -11.09 -4.57
CA PHE A 64 12.68 -10.30 -5.64
C PHE A 64 13.72 -9.35 -6.22
N PHE A 65 13.69 -9.20 -7.54
CA PHE A 65 14.52 -8.25 -8.25
C PHE A 65 13.65 -7.23 -8.96
N GLN A 66 14.15 -6.01 -9.07
CA GLN A 66 13.51 -4.92 -9.78
C GLN A 66 14.52 -4.24 -10.70
N ASN A 67 14.12 -4.04 -11.98
CA ASN A 67 14.89 -3.22 -12.88
C ASN A 67 14.87 -1.76 -12.38
N PRO A 68 16.00 -1.07 -12.46
CA PRO A 68 16.04 0.37 -12.27
C PRO A 68 15.16 1.11 -13.27
N GLU A 69 14.70 2.31 -12.90
CA GLU A 69 13.99 3.17 -13.84
C GLU A 69 14.90 3.57 -15.02
N SER A 70 14.35 3.68 -16.24
CA SER A 70 15.08 3.99 -17.47
C SER A 70 15.95 5.26 -17.37
N ARG A 71 15.53 6.24 -16.60
CA ARG A 71 16.29 7.50 -16.37
C ARG A 71 17.66 7.31 -15.70
N PHE A 72 17.91 6.16 -15.08
CA PHE A 72 19.17 5.83 -14.40
C PHE A 72 20.18 5.15 -15.32
N PHE A 73 19.78 4.72 -16.51
CA PHE A 73 20.71 4.20 -17.52
C PHE A 73 21.30 5.39 -18.31
N THR A 74 22.62 5.56 -18.22
CA THR A 74 23.34 6.63 -18.92
C THR A 74 24.54 6.04 -19.66
N GLU A 75 25.17 6.80 -20.56
CA GLU A 75 26.36 6.35 -21.29
C GLU A 75 27.52 5.94 -20.34
N ASN A 76 27.58 6.60 -19.18
CA ASN A 76 28.68 6.38 -18.22
C ASN A 76 28.33 5.47 -17.05
N TYR A 77 27.05 5.03 -16.93
CA TYR A 77 26.60 4.19 -15.82
C TYR A 77 25.50 3.24 -16.24
N GLN A 78 25.76 1.95 -16.02
CA GLN A 78 24.83 0.84 -16.23
C GLN A 78 24.43 0.30 -14.84
N PRO A 79 23.22 0.61 -14.36
CA PRO A 79 22.76 0.13 -13.05
C PRO A 79 22.48 -1.37 -13.09
N ASN A 80 22.63 -2.01 -11.93
CA ASN A 80 22.27 -3.40 -11.72
C ASN A 80 20.83 -3.53 -11.18
N TYR A 81 20.28 -4.76 -11.13
CA TYR A 81 19.05 -5.05 -10.42
C TYR A 81 19.10 -4.59 -8.98
N GLN A 82 17.99 -4.03 -8.51
CA GLN A 82 17.75 -3.83 -7.09
C GLN A 82 17.12 -5.10 -6.51
N ARG A 83 17.54 -5.52 -5.31
CA ARG A 83 17.12 -6.77 -4.68
C ARG A 83 16.35 -6.53 -3.39
N ALA A 84 15.31 -7.35 -3.14
CA ALA A 84 14.60 -7.42 -1.88
C ALA A 84 14.40 -8.88 -1.45
N ASP A 85 14.81 -9.22 -0.22
CA ASP A 85 14.52 -10.50 0.43
C ASP A 85 13.40 -10.30 1.44
N HIS A 86 12.31 -11.06 1.30
CA HIS A 86 11.12 -10.97 2.16
C HIS A 86 11.00 -12.19 3.06
N TYR A 87 10.73 -11.95 4.34
CA TYR A 87 10.40 -12.95 5.35
C TYR A 87 9.08 -12.54 5.99
N ILE A 88 8.06 -13.40 5.91
CA ILE A 88 6.70 -13.08 6.36
C ILE A 88 6.20 -14.24 7.22
N PHE A 89 5.61 -13.90 8.36
CA PHE A 89 4.86 -14.83 9.20
C PHE A 89 3.45 -14.30 9.41
N GLN A 90 2.45 -15.15 9.25
CA GLN A 90 1.05 -14.78 9.40
C GLN A 90 0.31 -15.83 10.23
N VAL A 91 -0.61 -15.35 11.05
CA VAL A 91 -1.65 -16.17 11.70
C VAL A 91 -3.01 -15.57 11.35
N GLN A 92 -3.91 -16.41 10.90
CA GLN A 92 -5.25 -16.01 10.52
C GLN A 92 -6.30 -16.90 11.19
N ARG A 93 -7.39 -16.28 11.65
CA ARG A 93 -8.64 -16.93 12.03
C ARG A 93 -9.76 -16.47 11.12
N ALA A 94 -10.57 -17.42 10.64
CA ALA A 94 -11.77 -17.12 9.89
C ALA A 94 -12.88 -18.06 10.36
N ALA A 95 -13.87 -17.52 11.05
CA ALA A 95 -15.01 -18.28 11.56
C ALA A 95 -16.20 -17.36 11.82
N ASP A 96 -17.39 -17.86 11.58
CA ASP A 96 -18.64 -17.26 12.04
C ASP A 96 -18.84 -15.78 11.62
N GLY A 97 -18.42 -15.40 10.40
CA GLY A 97 -18.52 -14.02 9.92
C GLY A 97 -17.54 -13.06 10.62
N ARG A 98 -16.54 -13.60 11.32
CA ARG A 98 -15.42 -12.85 11.89
C ARG A 98 -14.11 -13.30 11.25
N SER A 99 -13.21 -12.37 11.04
CA SER A 99 -11.84 -12.67 10.61
C SER A 99 -10.83 -11.85 11.40
N LEU A 100 -9.74 -12.51 11.80
CA LEU A 100 -8.57 -11.91 12.40
C LEU A 100 -7.36 -12.33 11.58
N ARG A 101 -6.49 -11.38 11.22
CA ARG A 101 -5.18 -11.64 10.62
C ARG A 101 -4.13 -10.83 11.35
N LEU A 102 -3.11 -11.50 11.79
CA LEU A 102 -1.89 -10.91 12.31
C LEU A 102 -0.74 -11.33 11.42
N GLU A 103 -0.03 -10.36 10.88
CA GLU A 103 1.12 -10.57 10.02
C GLU A 103 2.32 -9.82 10.59
N THR A 104 3.48 -10.45 10.58
CA THR A 104 4.76 -9.83 10.86
C THR A 104 5.69 -10.04 9.68
N TYR A 105 6.47 -9.05 9.34
CA TYR A 105 7.39 -9.14 8.22
C TYR A 105 8.74 -8.48 8.49
N TYR A 106 9.76 -9.00 7.81
CA TYR A 106 11.05 -8.37 7.63
C TYR A 106 11.43 -8.41 6.15
N LYS A 107 11.77 -7.24 5.59
CA LYS A 107 12.21 -7.09 4.21
C LYS A 107 13.59 -6.45 4.22
N LYS A 108 14.57 -7.10 3.58
CA LYS A 108 15.94 -6.59 3.43
C LYS A 108 16.10 -6.09 1.99
N TYR A 109 16.57 -4.86 1.83
CA TYR A 109 16.84 -4.24 0.54
C TYR A 109 18.33 -4.16 0.31
N GLN A 110 18.77 -4.48 -0.90
CA GLN A 110 20.16 -4.47 -1.34
C GLN A 110 20.24 -3.89 -2.74
N ASP A 111 21.42 -3.43 -3.12
CA ASP A 111 21.71 -2.92 -4.45
C ASP A 111 20.79 -1.76 -4.87
N LEU A 112 20.35 -0.94 -3.90
CA LEU A 112 19.53 0.22 -4.18
C LEU A 112 20.36 1.31 -4.85
N ILE A 113 19.75 2.04 -5.79
CA ILE A 113 20.42 3.11 -6.51
C ILE A 113 20.68 4.30 -5.61
N LYS A 114 21.93 4.81 -5.64
CA LYS A 114 22.32 6.10 -5.08
C LYS A 114 22.41 7.11 -6.21
N THR A 115 21.91 8.33 -5.99
CA THR A 115 21.87 9.41 -6.99
C THR A 115 22.51 10.68 -6.46
N THR A 116 22.79 11.61 -7.38
CA THR A 116 23.10 13.00 -7.03
C THR A 116 21.90 13.68 -6.36
N THR A 117 22.13 14.85 -5.77
CA THR A 117 21.09 15.70 -5.13
C THR A 117 20.19 16.42 -6.10
N ASP A 118 20.49 16.45 -7.38
CA ASP A 118 19.64 17.12 -8.35
C ASP A 118 18.28 16.43 -8.40
N PHE A 119 17.27 17.09 -7.86
CA PHE A 119 15.90 16.58 -7.82
C PHE A 119 15.26 16.47 -9.22
N TYR A 120 15.62 17.40 -10.11
CA TYR A 120 15.04 17.47 -11.46
C TYR A 120 15.76 16.56 -12.46
N ARG A 121 17.04 16.31 -12.25
CA ARG A 121 17.88 15.47 -13.10
C ARG A 121 18.79 14.58 -12.25
N PRO A 122 18.22 13.63 -11.47
CA PRO A 122 19.03 12.76 -10.66
C PRO A 122 19.87 11.85 -11.54
N ILE A 123 21.18 11.91 -11.36
CA ILE A 123 22.14 11.03 -12.03
C ILE A 123 22.47 9.89 -11.07
N ALA A 124 22.36 8.64 -11.55
CA ALA A 124 22.77 7.48 -10.77
C ALA A 124 24.30 7.46 -10.59
N LEU A 125 24.74 7.21 -9.36
CA LEU A 125 26.17 7.13 -8.98
C LEU A 125 26.64 5.69 -8.83
N ASN A 126 25.82 4.84 -8.20
CA ASN A 126 26.12 3.45 -7.92
C ASN A 126 24.87 2.69 -7.43
N ASN A 127 25.01 1.37 -7.24
CA ASN A 127 23.98 0.48 -6.64
C ASN A 127 24.38 0.04 -5.21
N ASN A 128 25.09 0.84 -4.43
CA ASN A 128 25.56 0.45 -3.08
C ASN A 128 24.54 0.75 -1.99
N GLY A 129 23.36 1.24 -2.36
CA GLY A 129 22.28 1.52 -1.43
C GLY A 129 21.70 0.26 -0.79
N SER A 130 21.23 0.38 0.43
CA SER A 130 20.64 -0.71 1.20
C SER A 130 19.55 -0.24 2.13
N GLY A 131 18.85 -1.18 2.77
CA GLY A 131 17.84 -0.83 3.73
C GLY A 131 17.07 -2.02 4.27
N TYR A 132 16.07 -1.71 5.09
CA TYR A 132 15.12 -2.70 5.58
C TYR A 132 13.74 -2.08 5.78
N ALA A 133 12.74 -2.94 5.84
CA ALA A 133 11.43 -2.64 6.37
C ALA A 133 10.97 -3.82 7.22
N LYS A 134 10.52 -3.56 8.44
CA LYS A 134 9.93 -4.57 9.33
C LYS A 134 8.69 -3.99 9.96
N GLY A 135 7.71 -4.83 10.23
CA GLY A 135 6.46 -4.35 10.77
C GLY A 135 5.53 -5.45 11.25
N VAL A 136 4.42 -4.96 11.78
CA VAL A 136 3.31 -5.78 12.26
C VAL A 136 2.03 -5.21 11.68
N GLU A 137 1.19 -6.08 11.12
CA GLU A 137 -0.12 -5.72 10.59
C GLU A 137 -1.20 -6.52 11.30
N LEU A 138 -2.24 -5.83 11.75
CA LEU A 138 -3.42 -6.41 12.36
C LEU A 138 -4.64 -6.04 11.52
N PHE A 139 -5.44 -7.04 11.16
CA PHE A 139 -6.74 -6.86 10.55
C PHE A 139 -7.78 -7.64 11.35
N TRP A 140 -8.83 -6.95 11.77
CA TRP A 140 -10.00 -7.52 12.41
C TRP A 140 -11.26 -7.10 11.68
N ARG A 141 -12.14 -8.05 11.34
CA ARG A 141 -13.46 -7.79 10.80
C ARG A 141 -14.50 -8.59 11.55
N ASP A 142 -15.63 -7.99 11.85
CA ASP A 142 -16.74 -8.60 12.54
C ASP A 142 -18.07 -8.16 11.94
N LYS A 143 -18.88 -9.16 11.56
CA LYS A 143 -20.23 -9.00 11.01
C LYS A 143 -21.33 -9.48 11.97
N LYS A 144 -20.95 -9.91 13.18
CA LYS A 144 -21.86 -10.57 14.12
C LYS A 144 -22.11 -9.83 15.42
N SER A 145 -21.08 -9.23 16.01
CA SER A 145 -21.18 -8.62 17.34
C SER A 145 -22.15 -7.47 17.41
N LEU A 146 -22.28 -6.70 16.32
CA LEU A 146 -23.23 -5.61 16.22
C LEU A 146 -24.30 -5.95 15.17
N LYS A 147 -25.57 -5.88 15.56
CA LYS A 147 -26.70 -6.25 14.70
C LYS A 147 -26.73 -5.39 13.43
N ASN A 148 -26.63 -6.04 12.26
CA ASN A 148 -26.65 -5.42 10.93
C ASN A 148 -25.55 -4.38 10.72
N ILE A 149 -24.40 -4.56 11.35
CA ILE A 149 -23.22 -3.73 11.15
C ILE A 149 -22.05 -4.65 10.77
N ASP A 150 -21.40 -4.34 9.65
CA ASP A 150 -20.13 -4.91 9.24
C ASP A 150 -19.04 -3.89 9.55
N TYR A 151 -18.12 -4.21 10.44
CA TYR A 151 -17.03 -3.31 10.77
C TYR A 151 -15.68 -4.00 10.75
N TRP A 152 -14.65 -3.22 10.46
CA TRP A 152 -13.28 -3.70 10.54
C TRP A 152 -12.31 -2.63 11.02
N VAL A 153 -11.24 -3.12 11.58
CA VAL A 153 -10.09 -2.34 12.01
C VAL A 153 -8.86 -2.91 11.32
N SER A 154 -8.09 -2.04 10.69
CA SER A 154 -6.79 -2.35 10.13
C SER A 154 -5.76 -1.46 10.78
N TYR A 155 -4.71 -2.04 11.34
CA TYR A 155 -3.59 -1.32 11.93
C TYR A 155 -2.27 -1.87 11.39
N SER A 156 -1.35 -0.96 11.06
CA SER A 156 0.00 -1.30 10.62
C SER A 156 1.02 -0.47 11.39
N TYR A 157 2.05 -1.15 11.88
CA TYR A 157 3.28 -0.54 12.37
C TYR A 157 4.42 -0.86 11.43
N LEU A 158 5.17 0.16 11.03
CA LEU A 158 6.31 0.07 10.12
C LEU A 158 7.54 0.71 10.76
N ASP A 159 8.63 -0.05 10.85
CA ASP A 159 9.98 0.46 11.04
C ASP A 159 10.79 0.18 9.77
N SER A 160 11.31 1.24 9.16
CA SER A 160 12.05 1.14 7.89
C SER A 160 13.17 2.15 7.87
N LYS A 161 14.32 1.76 7.32
CA LYS A 161 15.40 2.68 6.98
C LYS A 161 15.96 2.31 5.62
N ARG A 162 16.30 3.33 4.85
CA ARG A 162 16.92 3.16 3.54
C ARG A 162 18.02 4.18 3.33
N ASP A 163 19.12 3.69 2.82
CA ASP A 163 20.20 4.47 2.21
C ASP A 163 20.05 4.29 0.69
N TYR A 164 19.44 5.24 0.01
CA TYR A 164 19.11 5.15 -1.40
C TYR A 164 18.90 6.54 -2.01
N LEU A 165 18.83 6.63 -3.32
CA LEU A 165 18.68 7.89 -4.04
C LEU A 165 19.66 8.95 -3.49
N ASN A 166 19.20 10.16 -3.29
CA ASN A 166 19.99 11.28 -2.78
C ASN A 166 20.15 11.34 -1.25
N TYR A 167 19.74 10.30 -0.52
CA TYR A 167 19.95 10.26 0.93
C TYR A 167 21.43 10.20 1.26
N THR A 168 21.88 11.05 2.18
CA THR A 168 23.27 11.11 2.63
C THR A 168 23.58 10.07 3.70
N GLU A 169 22.53 9.51 4.31
CA GLU A 169 22.58 8.50 5.36
C GLU A 169 21.34 7.62 5.33
N SER A 170 21.30 6.56 6.12
CA SER A 170 20.14 5.67 6.22
C SER A 170 19.01 6.34 6.99
N LEU A 171 17.94 6.71 6.28
CA LEU A 171 16.80 7.47 6.80
C LEU A 171 15.48 6.69 6.63
N PHE A 172 14.48 7.06 7.43
CA PHE A 172 13.12 6.59 7.25
C PHE A 172 12.54 7.17 5.94
N PRO A 173 11.93 6.37 5.05
CA PRO A 173 11.42 6.89 3.78
C PRO A 173 10.36 7.97 3.97
N ASN A 174 10.46 9.07 3.21
CA ASN A 174 9.56 10.22 3.33
C ASN A 174 8.12 9.96 2.86
N PHE A 175 7.86 8.86 2.16
CA PHE A 175 6.53 8.44 1.74
C PHE A 175 5.82 7.54 2.76
N ALA A 176 6.50 7.05 3.81
CA ALA A 176 5.98 6.09 4.76
C ALA A 176 5.60 6.73 6.10
N ALA A 177 4.59 6.18 6.75
CA ALA A 177 4.19 6.51 8.11
C ALA A 177 4.50 5.33 9.03
N LYS A 178 4.91 5.61 10.29
CA LYS A 178 5.19 4.53 11.27
C LYS A 178 3.94 3.81 11.71
N HIS A 179 2.85 4.55 11.91
CA HIS A 179 1.56 4.02 12.35
C HIS A 179 0.49 4.38 11.34
N THR A 180 -0.27 3.39 10.93
CA THR A 180 -1.45 3.57 10.07
C THR A 180 -2.62 2.82 10.70
N LEU A 181 -3.74 3.50 10.90
CA LEU A 181 -4.97 2.94 11.42
C LEU A 181 -6.13 3.29 10.48
N SER A 182 -6.94 2.28 10.15
CA SER A 182 -8.22 2.48 9.48
C SER A 182 -9.30 1.73 10.23
N VAL A 183 -10.38 2.43 10.58
CA VAL A 183 -11.58 1.86 11.19
C VAL A 183 -12.74 2.15 10.25
N VAL A 184 -13.47 1.13 9.87
CA VAL A 184 -14.62 1.27 8.96
C VAL A 184 -15.82 0.56 9.55
N ALA A 185 -16.98 1.17 9.48
CA ALA A 185 -18.26 0.56 9.82
C ALA A 185 -19.27 0.82 8.71
N LYS A 186 -20.00 -0.23 8.35
CA LYS A 186 -21.07 -0.20 7.35
C LYS A 186 -22.36 -0.71 7.96
N LYS A 187 -23.47 -0.07 7.60
CA LYS A 187 -24.80 -0.48 7.98
C LYS A 187 -25.78 -0.27 6.85
N PHE A 188 -26.50 -1.32 6.48
CA PHE A 188 -27.61 -1.20 5.55
C PHE A 188 -28.94 -1.18 6.31
N VAL A 189 -29.77 -0.15 6.05
CA VAL A 189 -31.10 0.00 6.65
C VAL A 189 -32.13 -0.33 5.58
N THR A 190 -32.67 -1.54 5.62
CA THR A 190 -33.55 -2.11 4.59
C THR A 190 -34.79 -1.25 4.35
N ASN A 191 -35.44 -0.77 5.41
CA ASN A 191 -36.65 0.06 5.31
C ASN A 191 -36.39 1.41 4.60
N TRP A 192 -35.17 1.93 4.73
CA TRP A 192 -34.74 3.16 4.04
C TRP A 192 -34.07 2.87 2.71
N LYS A 193 -33.85 1.60 2.36
CA LYS A 193 -33.08 1.19 1.18
C LYS A 193 -31.74 1.89 1.08
N THR A 194 -31.10 2.13 2.21
CA THR A 194 -29.94 2.99 2.31
C THR A 194 -28.80 2.32 3.06
N GLY A 195 -27.64 2.31 2.43
CA GLY A 195 -26.37 1.93 3.05
C GLY A 195 -25.64 3.15 3.59
N PHE A 196 -25.18 3.06 4.82
CA PHE A 196 -24.37 4.06 5.50
C PHE A 196 -22.97 3.51 5.72
N ASN A 197 -21.96 4.31 5.40
CA ASN A 197 -20.57 3.98 5.68
C ASN A 197 -19.91 5.13 6.41
N ILE A 198 -19.17 4.81 7.46
CA ILE A 198 -18.30 5.74 8.15
C ILE A 198 -16.90 5.14 8.22
N SER A 199 -15.87 5.94 8.00
CA SER A 199 -14.50 5.52 8.21
C SER A 199 -13.70 6.59 8.94
N TYR A 200 -12.79 6.13 9.78
CA TYR A 200 -11.74 6.94 10.39
C TYR A 200 -10.40 6.44 9.93
N ASN A 201 -9.57 7.33 9.39
CA ASN A 201 -8.21 7.04 8.96
C ASN A 201 -7.24 7.93 9.74
N TYR A 202 -6.19 7.29 10.27
CA TYR A 202 -5.09 7.93 10.97
C TYR A 202 -3.76 7.44 10.40
N ASN A 203 -2.84 8.35 10.16
CA ASN A 203 -1.44 8.03 9.88
C ASN A 203 -0.56 8.96 10.72
N SER A 204 0.44 8.41 11.39
CA SER A 204 1.46 9.24 12.03
C SER A 204 2.17 10.11 10.99
N GLY A 205 2.66 11.26 11.41
CA GLY A 205 3.37 12.18 10.55
C GLY A 205 4.51 11.51 9.79
N ARG A 206 4.56 11.74 8.47
CA ARG A 206 5.66 11.27 7.62
C ARG A 206 6.86 12.18 7.78
N PRO A 207 8.10 11.66 7.71
CA PRO A 207 9.27 12.51 7.76
C PRO A 207 9.41 13.34 6.50
N TYR A 208 10.03 14.49 6.65
CA TYR A 208 10.52 15.29 5.53
C TYR A 208 12.00 15.60 5.70
N TYR A 209 12.69 15.73 4.58
CA TYR A 209 14.13 15.99 4.52
C TYR A 209 14.39 17.10 3.51
N ASN A 210 15.22 18.07 3.88
CA ASN A 210 15.68 19.11 3.00
C ASN A 210 17.18 18.96 2.77
N PHE A 211 17.54 18.40 1.63
CA PHE A 211 18.92 18.27 1.19
C PHE A 211 19.30 19.50 0.38
N VAL A 212 20.44 20.09 0.68
CA VAL A 212 21.01 21.22 -0.06
C VAL A 212 22.44 20.89 -0.46
N THR A 213 22.93 21.55 -1.52
CA THR A 213 24.33 21.46 -1.93
C THR A 213 25.07 22.68 -1.41
N GLU A 214 26.06 22.44 -0.54
CA GLU A 214 26.97 23.45 -0.01
C GLU A 214 28.41 23.02 -0.32
N ASN A 215 29.19 23.89 -0.98
CA ASN A 215 30.59 23.60 -1.39
C ASN A 215 30.76 22.28 -2.16
N GLY A 216 29.81 21.94 -3.05
CA GLY A 216 29.83 20.70 -3.82
C GLY A 216 29.40 19.43 -3.07
N ASN A 217 29.15 19.53 -1.78
CA ASN A 217 28.68 18.41 -0.96
C ASN A 217 27.19 18.50 -0.67
N THR A 218 26.53 17.35 -0.65
CA THR A 218 25.14 17.24 -0.21
C THR A 218 25.09 17.18 1.29
N ILE A 219 24.31 18.07 1.89
CA ILE A 219 24.05 18.07 3.32
C ILE A 219 22.55 18.03 3.61
N LEU A 220 22.18 17.35 4.70
CA LEU A 220 20.82 17.37 5.26
C LEU A 220 20.66 18.62 6.13
N LYS A 221 20.04 19.66 5.59
CA LYS A 221 19.90 20.97 6.26
C LYS A 221 18.77 21.02 7.27
N ASN A 222 17.60 20.46 6.91
CA ASN A 222 16.42 20.41 7.77
C ASN A 222 15.75 19.06 7.66
N GLN A 223 15.24 18.56 8.78
CA GLN A 223 14.42 17.37 8.85
C GLN A 223 13.35 17.51 9.93
N GLY A 224 12.29 16.74 9.83
CA GLY A 224 11.21 16.73 10.80
C GLY A 224 10.09 15.80 10.35
N PHE A 225 8.94 15.94 11.00
CA PHE A 225 7.72 15.20 10.67
C PHE A 225 6.62 16.20 10.35
N VAL A 226 5.80 15.88 9.34
CA VAL A 226 4.53 16.56 9.13
C VAL A 226 3.57 16.23 10.28
N LYS A 227 2.48 16.97 10.41
CA LYS A 227 1.42 16.63 11.36
C LYS A 227 0.82 15.29 11.05
N ASP A 228 0.30 14.62 12.08
CA ASP A 228 -0.45 13.39 11.90
C ASP A 228 -1.65 13.63 10.99
N TYR A 229 -1.86 12.72 10.06
CA TYR A 229 -3.02 12.73 9.19
C TYR A 229 -4.22 12.13 9.90
N GLN A 230 -5.36 12.82 9.86
CA GLN A 230 -6.62 12.32 10.38
C GLN A 230 -7.77 12.70 9.45
N ALA A 231 -8.63 11.75 9.15
CA ALA A 231 -9.84 12.01 8.37
C ALA A 231 -10.99 11.11 8.82
N VAL A 232 -12.14 11.70 9.07
CA VAL A 232 -13.43 11.00 9.17
C VAL A 232 -14.15 11.17 7.85
N ASN A 233 -14.54 10.05 7.22
CA ASN A 233 -15.32 10.08 5.99
C ASN A 233 -16.66 9.45 6.23
N PHE A 234 -17.67 9.96 5.54
CA PHE A 234 -19.03 9.48 5.58
C PHE A 234 -19.55 9.29 4.15
N SER A 235 -20.26 8.20 3.91
CA SER A 235 -21.01 8.03 2.66
C SER A 235 -22.34 7.35 2.88
N LEU A 236 -23.28 7.70 1.99
CA LEU A 236 -24.63 7.19 1.93
C LEU A 236 -24.92 6.72 0.51
N ASN A 237 -25.46 5.52 0.40
CA ASN A 237 -25.89 4.91 -0.87
C ASN A 237 -27.39 4.61 -0.79
N TYR A 238 -28.23 5.38 -1.47
CA TYR A 238 -29.67 5.15 -1.53
C TYR A 238 -30.04 4.38 -2.80
N LEU A 239 -30.80 3.29 -2.63
CA LEU A 239 -31.20 2.36 -3.67
C LEU A 239 -32.72 2.43 -3.89
N PRO A 240 -33.27 3.43 -4.62
CA PRO A 240 -34.71 3.68 -4.72
C PRO A 240 -35.50 2.52 -5.30
N ASN A 241 -34.86 1.71 -6.14
CA ASN A 241 -35.45 0.61 -6.87
C ASN A 241 -35.27 -0.77 -6.22
N LEU A 242 -34.60 -0.83 -5.05
CA LEU A 242 -34.38 -2.07 -4.33
C LEU A 242 -35.71 -2.76 -3.98
N GLY A 243 -35.88 -4.03 -4.38
CA GLY A 243 -37.05 -4.85 -4.13
C GLY A 243 -38.30 -4.50 -4.97
N LYS A 244 -38.16 -3.61 -5.97
CA LYS A 244 -39.22 -3.37 -6.93
C LYS A 244 -39.13 -4.40 -8.06
N LYS A 245 -40.27 -5.03 -8.44
CA LYS A 245 -40.38 -5.90 -9.62
C LYS A 245 -40.49 -5.06 -10.89
N ASP A 246 -40.04 -5.60 -12.01
CA ASP A 246 -40.20 -5.02 -13.36
C ASP A 246 -39.53 -3.64 -13.55
N VAL A 247 -38.42 -3.39 -12.87
CA VAL A 247 -37.69 -2.14 -13.03
C VAL A 247 -36.68 -2.26 -14.16
N ARG A 248 -36.79 -1.37 -15.16
CA ARG A 248 -35.90 -1.35 -16.33
C ARG A 248 -34.48 -0.81 -16.01
N ALA A 249 -34.33 -0.19 -14.88
CA ALA A 249 -33.04 0.39 -14.46
C ALA A 249 -32.78 0.20 -12.96
N PHE A 250 -31.59 -0.27 -12.62
CA PHE A 250 -31.10 -0.29 -11.25
C PHE A 250 -30.37 1.02 -10.97
N THR A 251 -30.79 1.75 -9.94
CA THR A 251 -30.27 3.09 -9.62
C THR A 251 -29.65 3.11 -8.23
N VAL A 252 -28.46 3.71 -8.11
CA VAL A 252 -27.81 4.01 -6.83
C VAL A 252 -27.52 5.51 -6.79
N LEU A 253 -28.08 6.20 -5.80
CA LEU A 253 -27.78 7.59 -5.51
C LEU A 253 -26.74 7.63 -4.38
N VAL A 254 -25.64 8.36 -4.60
CA VAL A 254 -24.51 8.41 -3.69
C VAL A 254 -24.29 9.82 -3.18
N LEU A 255 -24.15 9.96 -1.87
CA LEU A 255 -23.59 11.13 -1.22
C LEU A 255 -22.30 10.66 -0.49
N SER A 256 -21.18 11.31 -0.75
CA SER A 256 -19.92 11.04 -0.04
C SER A 256 -19.28 12.32 0.42
N ILE A 257 -18.87 12.36 1.68
CA ILE A 257 -18.18 13.49 2.29
C ILE A 257 -16.85 12.98 2.85
N ASN A 258 -15.78 13.41 2.23
CA ASN A 258 -14.43 13.10 2.70
C ASN A 258 -13.97 14.17 3.69
N ASN A 259 -13.34 13.72 4.78
CA ASN A 259 -12.87 14.56 5.86
C ASN A 259 -13.97 15.50 6.40
N VAL A 260 -15.04 14.90 6.92
CA VAL A 260 -16.23 15.59 7.47
C VAL A 260 -15.86 16.63 8.51
N LEU A 261 -14.80 16.36 9.31
CA LEU A 261 -14.35 17.27 10.37
C LEU A 261 -13.51 18.45 9.86
N GLY A 262 -13.19 18.48 8.55
CA GLY A 262 -12.40 19.57 7.96
C GLY A 262 -10.97 19.65 8.50
N THR A 263 -10.41 18.55 9.00
CA THR A 263 -9.04 18.49 9.54
C THR A 263 -8.04 18.98 8.50
N LYS A 264 -7.19 19.93 8.90
CA LYS A 264 -6.13 20.48 8.03
C LYS A 264 -4.95 19.51 8.00
N ASN A 265 -4.93 18.65 6.99
CA ASN A 265 -3.89 17.66 6.78
C ASN A 265 -2.75 18.25 5.92
N GLU A 266 -1.51 17.88 6.26
CA GLU A 266 -0.30 18.28 5.55
C GLU A 266 0.38 17.02 5.01
N PHE A 267 0.85 17.04 3.75
CA PHE A 267 1.44 15.88 3.09
C PHE A 267 2.96 15.94 2.96
N GLY A 268 3.55 17.08 3.24
CA GLY A 268 4.98 17.34 3.14
C GLY A 268 5.28 18.82 3.08
N TYR A 269 6.52 19.16 2.76
CA TYR A 269 6.99 20.53 2.57
C TYR A 269 7.80 20.65 1.27
N ASN A 270 7.58 21.73 0.54
CA ASN A 270 8.48 22.22 -0.49
C ASN A 270 9.44 23.23 0.13
N PHE A 271 10.71 23.17 -0.22
CA PHE A 271 11.73 24.08 0.26
C PHE A 271 12.27 24.98 -0.87
N SER A 272 12.68 26.20 -0.53
CA SER A 272 13.45 27.04 -1.44
C SER A 272 14.84 26.41 -1.69
N SER A 273 15.49 26.77 -2.81
CA SER A 273 16.79 26.23 -3.20
C SER A 273 17.88 26.38 -2.13
N ASN A 274 17.82 27.47 -1.33
CA ASN A 274 18.73 27.71 -0.21
C ASN A 274 18.28 27.07 1.11
N GLY A 275 17.13 26.36 1.12
CA GLY A 275 16.57 25.69 2.29
C GLY A 275 16.03 26.60 3.41
N LEU A 276 15.98 27.93 3.21
CA LEU A 276 15.59 28.89 4.25
C LEU A 276 14.08 29.08 4.39
N LYS A 277 13.31 28.78 3.33
CA LYS A 277 11.84 28.93 3.34
C LYS A 277 11.21 27.58 3.04
N SER A 278 10.10 27.29 3.71
CA SER A 278 9.29 26.10 3.46
C SER A 278 7.83 26.46 3.22
N ARG A 279 7.14 25.68 2.41
CA ARG A 279 5.71 25.77 2.17
C ARG A 279 5.10 24.37 2.32
N ALA A 280 4.08 24.24 3.18
CA ALA A 280 3.36 22.98 3.35
C ALA A 280 2.62 22.60 2.06
N ILE A 281 2.67 21.31 1.74
CA ILE A 281 1.87 20.69 0.69
C ILE A 281 0.56 20.26 1.34
N VAL A 282 -0.53 20.92 0.97
CA VAL A 282 -1.87 20.70 1.51
C VAL A 282 -2.84 20.31 0.40
N PRO A 283 -3.97 19.63 0.70
CA PRO A 283 -4.99 19.36 -0.31
C PRO A 283 -5.64 20.69 -0.77
N PRO A 284 -6.22 20.75 -1.99
CA PRO A 284 -6.92 21.94 -2.50
C PRO A 284 -8.08 22.39 -1.59
N THR A 285 -8.76 21.43 -0.98
CA THR A 285 -9.84 21.65 0.00
C THR A 285 -9.68 20.67 1.16
N ASN A 286 -10.03 21.10 2.38
CA ASN A 286 -10.00 20.19 3.53
C ASN A 286 -11.15 19.17 3.49
N THR A 287 -12.33 19.59 3.05
CA THR A 287 -13.51 18.74 2.91
C THR A 287 -13.92 18.66 1.45
N PHE A 288 -14.20 17.45 0.98
CA PHE A 288 -14.68 17.20 -0.36
C PHE A 288 -16.03 16.51 -0.32
N VAL A 289 -17.02 17.06 -1.03
CA VAL A 289 -18.38 16.50 -1.14
C VAL A 289 -18.61 16.01 -2.57
N PHE A 290 -19.04 14.77 -2.70
CA PHE A 290 -19.43 14.14 -3.96
C PHE A 290 -20.90 13.74 -3.91
N ILE A 291 -21.65 14.10 -4.94
CA ILE A 291 -23.03 13.65 -5.18
C ILE A 291 -23.09 13.02 -6.57
N GLY A 292 -23.63 11.81 -6.65
CA GLY A 292 -23.66 11.08 -7.91
C GLY A 292 -24.89 10.17 -8.03
N ALA A 293 -25.20 9.81 -9.28
CA ALA A 293 -26.21 8.81 -9.61
C ALA A 293 -25.59 7.78 -10.57
N PHE A 294 -25.70 6.50 -10.23
CA PHE A 294 -25.27 5.38 -11.06
C PHE A 294 -26.52 4.63 -11.52
N ILE A 295 -26.69 4.50 -12.83
CA ILE A 295 -27.88 3.88 -13.44
C ILE A 295 -27.41 2.76 -14.36
N SER A 296 -27.87 1.53 -14.08
CA SER A 296 -27.61 0.34 -14.89
C SER A 296 -28.91 -0.12 -15.55
N PHE A 297 -28.91 -0.29 -16.86
CA PHE A 297 -30.06 -0.74 -17.61
C PHE A 297 -29.97 -2.23 -17.95
N GLY A 298 -31.09 -2.92 -17.93
CA GLY A 298 -31.20 -4.32 -18.41
C GLY A 298 -30.58 -5.38 -17.52
N THR A 299 -30.03 -5.02 -16.33
CA THR A 299 -29.42 -5.95 -15.41
C THR A 299 -29.97 -5.75 -14.01
N ASP A 300 -30.50 -6.81 -13.41
CA ASP A 300 -30.88 -6.80 -11.99
C ASP A 300 -29.63 -7.03 -11.13
N ARG A 301 -29.12 -5.97 -10.52
CA ARG A 301 -27.98 -6.01 -9.58
C ARG A 301 -28.42 -5.93 -8.13
N THR A 302 -29.66 -6.21 -7.82
CA THR A 302 -30.21 -6.11 -6.47
C THR A 302 -29.43 -6.97 -5.48
N GLN A 303 -29.14 -8.23 -5.85
CA GLN A 303 -28.41 -9.15 -4.95
C GLN A 303 -26.94 -8.74 -4.78
N GLU A 304 -26.29 -8.28 -5.83
CA GLU A 304 -24.91 -7.76 -5.77
C GLU A 304 -24.84 -6.51 -4.88
N ALA A 305 -25.78 -5.59 -5.03
CA ALA A 305 -25.85 -4.39 -4.21
C ALA A 305 -26.12 -4.70 -2.72
N ILE A 306 -26.96 -5.67 -2.43
CA ILE A 306 -27.19 -6.15 -1.06
C ILE A 306 -25.90 -6.75 -0.49
N ASN A 307 -25.24 -7.65 -1.22
CA ASN A 307 -24.02 -8.32 -0.75
C ASN A 307 -22.84 -7.35 -0.53
N ASN A 308 -22.75 -6.31 -1.35
CA ASN A 308 -21.67 -5.30 -1.24
C ASN A 308 -21.94 -4.27 -0.12
N ASN A 309 -23.18 -4.14 0.34
CA ASN A 309 -23.58 -3.19 1.39
C ASN A 309 -23.96 -3.86 2.73
N LEU A 310 -24.02 -5.17 2.79
CA LEU A 310 -24.16 -6.01 3.97
C LEU A 310 -22.83 -6.68 4.31
#